data_bf919e3ce7a92581b144d3ba19def12a
#
_entry.id   bf919e3ce7a92581b144d3ba19def12a
#
_cell.length_a   1.000
_cell.length_b   1.000
_cell.length_c   1.000
_cell.angle_alpha   90.00
_cell.angle_beta   90.00
_cell.angle_gamma   90.00
#
_symmetry.space_group_name_H-M   'P 1'
#
loop_
_entity.id
_entity.type
_entity.pdbx_description
1 polymer ?
#
loop_
_entity_poly.entity_id
_entity_poly.type
_entity_poly.pdbx_seq_one_letter_code
_entity_poly.pdbx_strand_id
1 'polypeptide(L)'
;MTHQINISFTKENKLKIILDDKLLDTNFKLCFSLVYSIKSITGAHIIKQIGRYYELSIEKNLILLDLQIPRIGHFNLSCGPEGIFIIDTLKNSKLNINVSDLIFEKPIKKKTYEDLKTKNFIPIIPEPEKIHLQNEFVNIQNKTFNLNTEIEIISNLQNIISKLDINFTSEKGFPIFFKKDDQFLNDQYFMQITKDNIEIKYNNYGGKLYGLISLVHLIDFHQTKLPVCTIHDNPKYQWRGMHLDCARQ
;
A
#
# COMPACT_ATOMS: atom_id res chain seq x y z
N MET A 1 -10.31 -17.28 -34.00
CA MET A 1 -9.24 -16.27 -33.93
C MET A 1 -9.35 -15.55 -32.60
N THR A 2 -8.22 -15.31 -31.94
CA THR A 2 -8.19 -14.57 -30.69
C THR A 2 -7.69 -13.15 -30.98
N HIS A 3 -8.43 -12.14 -30.55
CA HIS A 3 -8.05 -10.74 -30.74
C HIS A 3 -7.19 -10.26 -29.59
N GLN A 4 -6.19 -9.42 -29.88
CA GLN A 4 -5.28 -8.87 -28.87
C GLN A 4 -5.73 -7.46 -28.47
N ILE A 5 -5.77 -7.21 -27.16
CA ILE A 5 -5.99 -5.89 -26.57
C ILE A 5 -4.78 -5.56 -25.69
N ASN A 6 -4.14 -4.42 -25.97
CA ASN A 6 -3.03 -3.92 -25.17
C ASN A 6 -3.47 -2.72 -24.32
N ILE A 7 -3.14 -2.73 -23.05
CA ILE A 7 -3.49 -1.67 -22.11
C ILE A 7 -2.24 -1.07 -21.45
N SER A 8 -2.20 0.25 -21.38
CA SER A 8 -1.12 0.96 -20.70
C SER A 8 -1.59 2.30 -20.14
N PHE A 9 -0.85 2.85 -19.17
CA PHE A 9 -0.94 4.28 -18.84
C PHE A 9 0.14 5.05 -19.58
N THR A 10 -0.26 6.13 -20.26
CA THR A 10 0.67 7.04 -20.96
C THR A 10 1.50 7.85 -19.94
N LYS A 11 2.53 8.55 -20.44
CA LYS A 11 3.33 9.49 -19.65
C LYS A 11 2.49 10.62 -19.04
N GLU A 12 1.37 10.98 -19.68
CA GLU A 12 0.39 11.97 -19.21
C GLU A 12 -0.67 11.40 -18.28
N ASN A 13 -0.51 10.14 -17.86
CA ASN A 13 -1.44 9.42 -16.96
C ASN A 13 -2.83 9.19 -17.56
N LYS A 14 -2.94 9.05 -18.89
CA LYS A 14 -4.16 8.61 -19.57
C LYS A 14 -4.14 7.10 -19.74
N LEU A 15 -5.27 6.44 -19.51
CA LEU A 15 -5.43 5.03 -19.83
C LEU A 15 -5.51 4.88 -21.34
N LYS A 16 -4.59 4.11 -21.90
CA LYS A 16 -4.47 3.82 -23.33
C LYS A 16 -4.88 2.37 -23.57
N ILE A 17 -5.81 2.18 -24.49
CA ILE A 17 -6.26 0.86 -24.94
C ILE A 17 -6.02 0.79 -26.46
N ILE A 18 -5.28 -0.23 -26.89
CA ILE A 18 -5.01 -0.50 -28.31
C ILE A 18 -5.72 -1.79 -28.68
N LEU A 19 -6.56 -1.71 -29.68
CA LEU A 19 -7.35 -2.81 -30.20
C LEU A 19 -6.78 -3.32 -31.51
N ASP A 20 -7.05 -4.59 -31.82
CA ASP A 20 -6.84 -5.14 -33.18
C ASP A 20 -7.76 -4.39 -34.17
N ASP A 21 -7.22 -4.02 -35.35
CA ASP A 21 -7.96 -3.30 -36.38
C ASP A 21 -9.23 -4.03 -36.85
N LYS A 22 -9.27 -5.35 -36.72
CA LYS A 22 -10.45 -6.18 -37.01
C LYS A 22 -11.66 -5.90 -36.08
N LEU A 23 -11.44 -5.15 -34.99
CA LEU A 23 -12.46 -4.76 -34.03
C LEU A 23 -13.05 -3.36 -34.32
N LEU A 24 -12.65 -2.72 -35.42
CA LEU A 24 -13.16 -1.39 -35.84
C LEU A 24 -14.50 -1.45 -36.55
N ASP A 25 -15.31 -2.47 -36.31
CA ASP A 25 -16.67 -2.56 -36.80
C ASP A 25 -17.66 -2.02 -35.77
N THR A 26 -18.66 -1.28 -36.23
CA THR A 26 -19.74 -0.72 -35.39
C THR A 26 -20.55 -1.79 -34.66
N ASN A 27 -20.42 -3.04 -35.07
CA ASN A 27 -21.04 -4.19 -34.41
C ASN A 27 -20.34 -4.64 -33.15
N PHE A 28 -19.15 -4.09 -32.80
CA PHE A 28 -18.43 -4.45 -31.63
C PHE A 28 -18.49 -3.38 -30.53
N LYS A 29 -18.71 -3.83 -29.31
CA LYS A 29 -18.70 -2.99 -28.12
C LYS A 29 -17.57 -3.44 -27.20
N LEU A 30 -16.77 -2.49 -26.76
CA LEU A 30 -15.78 -2.71 -25.71
C LEU A 30 -16.41 -2.49 -24.34
N CYS A 31 -16.31 -3.48 -23.46
CA CYS A 31 -16.94 -3.50 -22.16
C CYS A 31 -15.90 -3.70 -21.06
N PHE A 32 -15.98 -2.94 -19.97
CA PHE A 32 -15.10 -3.06 -18.80
C PHE A 32 -15.65 -2.30 -17.60
N SER A 33 -15.03 -2.50 -16.45
CA SER A 33 -15.29 -1.71 -15.25
C SER A 33 -14.04 -0.87 -14.90
N LEU A 34 -14.26 0.32 -14.31
CA LEU A 34 -13.20 1.22 -13.83
C LEU A 34 -13.47 1.67 -12.40
N VAL A 35 -12.44 1.74 -11.58
CA VAL A 35 -12.54 2.32 -10.23
C VAL A 35 -12.83 3.82 -10.28
N TYR A 36 -12.23 4.52 -11.26
CA TYR A 36 -12.36 5.97 -11.43
C TYR A 36 -13.24 6.31 -12.63
N SER A 37 -13.99 7.40 -12.51
CA SER A 37 -14.86 7.89 -13.59
C SER A 37 -14.02 8.41 -14.76
N ILE A 38 -14.55 8.26 -15.97
CA ILE A 38 -13.97 8.82 -17.19
C ILE A 38 -14.32 10.31 -17.24
N LYS A 39 -13.29 11.17 -17.35
CA LYS A 39 -13.42 12.62 -17.53
C LYS A 39 -13.58 12.97 -19.01
N SER A 40 -12.79 12.35 -19.85
CA SER A 40 -12.86 12.50 -21.30
C SER A 40 -12.38 11.23 -22.00
N ILE A 41 -12.87 11.02 -23.23
CA ILE A 41 -12.56 9.86 -24.07
C ILE A 41 -12.22 10.31 -25.48
N THR A 42 -11.25 9.64 -26.10
CA THR A 42 -10.89 9.81 -27.51
C THR A 42 -10.81 8.44 -28.19
N GLY A 43 -11.31 8.30 -29.41
CA GLY A 43 -11.28 7.05 -30.18
C GLY A 43 -12.43 6.08 -29.89
N ALA A 44 -13.33 6.47 -29.00
CA ALA A 44 -14.58 5.75 -28.68
C ALA A 44 -15.58 6.71 -28.03
N HIS A 45 -16.83 6.29 -27.90
CA HIS A 45 -17.83 7.00 -27.10
C HIS A 45 -18.60 6.04 -26.19
N ILE A 46 -19.08 6.57 -25.04
CA ILE A 46 -19.82 5.79 -24.06
C ILE A 46 -21.24 5.59 -24.58
N ILE A 47 -21.65 4.31 -24.75
CA ILE A 47 -23.02 3.95 -25.14
C ILE A 47 -23.86 3.68 -23.90
N LYS A 48 -23.23 3.10 -22.86
CA LYS A 48 -23.90 2.73 -21.62
C LYS A 48 -22.94 2.83 -20.45
N GLN A 49 -23.45 3.34 -19.34
CA GLN A 49 -22.75 3.36 -18.05
C GLN A 49 -23.71 2.94 -16.95
N ILE A 50 -23.29 1.98 -16.13
CA ILE A 50 -24.00 1.56 -14.91
C ILE A 50 -22.99 1.51 -13.78
N GLY A 51 -23.02 2.52 -12.92
CA GLY A 51 -22.01 2.65 -11.86
C GLY A 51 -20.59 2.73 -12.44
N ARG A 52 -19.79 1.71 -12.17
CA ARG A 52 -18.39 1.59 -12.65
C ARG A 52 -18.25 0.82 -13.96
N TYR A 53 -19.32 0.24 -14.46
CA TYR A 53 -19.31 -0.52 -15.71
C TYR A 53 -19.60 0.39 -16.90
N TYR A 54 -18.83 0.21 -17.98
CA TYR A 54 -18.91 0.97 -19.22
C TYR A 54 -19.05 0.05 -20.43
N GLU A 55 -19.90 0.45 -21.39
CA GLU A 55 -19.94 -0.07 -22.74
C GLU A 55 -19.56 1.06 -23.70
N LEU A 56 -18.54 0.84 -24.52
CA LEU A 56 -18.06 1.81 -25.50
C LEU A 56 -18.33 1.33 -26.92
N SER A 57 -18.77 2.26 -27.79
CA SER A 57 -18.69 2.09 -29.24
C SER A 57 -17.26 2.45 -29.68
N ILE A 58 -16.65 1.59 -30.49
CA ILE A 58 -15.28 1.72 -30.95
C ILE A 58 -15.26 2.56 -32.24
N GLU A 59 -14.50 3.64 -32.25
CA GLU A 59 -14.31 4.50 -33.44
C GLU A 59 -12.91 4.35 -34.02
N LYS A 60 -11.91 4.09 -33.16
CA LYS A 60 -10.51 3.94 -33.56
C LYS A 60 -9.87 2.78 -32.79
N ASN A 61 -8.83 2.20 -33.38
CA ASN A 61 -8.04 1.16 -32.70
C ASN A 61 -7.26 1.67 -31.47
N LEU A 62 -7.03 2.98 -31.39
CA LEU A 62 -6.45 3.65 -30.24
C LEU A 62 -7.51 4.43 -29.47
N ILE A 63 -7.79 3.99 -28.25
CA ILE A 63 -8.69 4.65 -27.30
C ILE A 63 -7.86 5.24 -26.16
N LEU A 64 -8.10 6.52 -25.84
CA LEU A 64 -7.49 7.20 -24.71
C LEU A 64 -8.57 7.68 -23.75
N LEU A 65 -8.45 7.31 -22.48
CA LEU A 65 -9.33 7.71 -21.40
C LEU A 65 -8.57 8.60 -20.40
N ASP A 66 -9.06 9.82 -20.18
CA ASP A 66 -8.63 10.66 -19.08
C ASP A 66 -9.51 10.33 -17.87
N LEU A 67 -8.91 9.82 -16.79
CA LEU A 67 -9.62 9.37 -15.61
C LEU A 67 -9.62 10.44 -14.52
N GLN A 68 -10.73 10.56 -13.80
CA GLN A 68 -10.85 11.46 -12.65
C GLN A 68 -10.19 10.83 -11.42
N ILE A 69 -8.85 10.76 -11.43
CA ILE A 69 -8.07 10.20 -10.31
C ILE A 69 -7.79 11.31 -9.30
N PRO A 70 -8.06 11.11 -8.01
CA PRO A 70 -7.73 12.07 -6.97
C PRO A 70 -6.23 12.42 -7.00
N ARG A 71 -5.88 13.69 -6.81
CA ARG A 71 -4.47 14.17 -6.82
C ARG A 71 -3.58 13.46 -5.80
N ILE A 72 -4.17 12.88 -4.75
CA ILE A 72 -3.48 12.19 -3.65
C ILE A 72 -3.34 10.68 -3.95
N GLY A 73 -4.07 10.16 -4.94
CA GLY A 73 -4.01 8.75 -5.34
C GLY A 73 -2.78 8.47 -6.19
N HIS A 74 -2.02 7.45 -5.84
CA HIS A 74 -1.00 6.93 -6.73
C HIS A 74 -1.66 6.13 -7.84
N PHE A 75 -1.25 6.36 -9.11
CA PHE A 75 -1.54 5.45 -10.20
C PHE A 75 -0.95 4.08 -9.86
N ASN A 76 -1.77 3.06 -9.82
CA ASN A 76 -1.37 1.69 -9.56
C ASN A 76 -2.18 0.74 -10.47
N LEU A 77 -1.94 -0.55 -10.37
CA LEU A 77 -2.61 -1.56 -11.19
C LEU A 77 -4.14 -1.52 -11.06
N SER A 78 -4.67 -1.15 -9.89
CA SER A 78 -6.13 -1.05 -9.67
C SER A 78 -6.79 0.15 -10.36
N CYS A 79 -6.02 1.06 -10.94
CA CYS A 79 -6.58 2.15 -11.75
C CYS A 79 -6.93 1.71 -13.18
N GLY A 80 -6.48 0.53 -13.59
CA GLY A 80 -6.75 -0.04 -14.90
C GLY A 80 -8.18 -0.58 -15.05
N PRO A 81 -8.56 -0.93 -16.27
CA PRO A 81 -9.86 -1.53 -16.52
C PRO A 81 -9.88 -2.98 -16.04
N GLU A 82 -10.98 -3.36 -15.40
CA GLU A 82 -11.24 -4.72 -14.93
C GLU A 82 -12.30 -5.40 -15.78
N GLY A 83 -12.15 -6.71 -15.99
CA GLY A 83 -13.14 -7.53 -16.68
C GLY A 83 -13.37 -7.09 -18.12
N ILE A 84 -12.29 -6.80 -18.87
CA ILE A 84 -12.39 -6.37 -20.27
C ILE A 84 -12.94 -7.50 -21.13
N PHE A 85 -13.94 -7.18 -21.94
CA PHE A 85 -14.45 -8.07 -22.97
C PHE A 85 -15.08 -7.30 -24.14
N ILE A 86 -15.25 -7.97 -25.27
CA ILE A 86 -15.91 -7.41 -26.45
C ILE A 86 -17.18 -8.20 -26.73
N ILE A 87 -18.25 -7.48 -27.04
CA ILE A 87 -19.51 -8.04 -27.48
C ILE A 87 -19.64 -7.84 -28.98
N ASP A 88 -19.87 -8.93 -29.71
CA ASP A 88 -20.41 -8.91 -31.08
C ASP A 88 -21.95 -8.72 -30.96
N THR A 89 -22.45 -7.54 -31.33
CA THR A 89 -23.86 -7.19 -31.19
C THR A 89 -24.75 -7.92 -32.19
N LEU A 90 -24.22 -8.35 -33.35
CA LEU A 90 -24.94 -9.13 -34.32
C LEU A 90 -25.21 -10.56 -33.86
N LYS A 91 -24.17 -11.16 -33.25
CA LYS A 91 -24.25 -12.54 -32.73
C LYS A 91 -24.72 -12.62 -31.29
N ASN A 92 -24.80 -11.46 -30.61
CA ASN A 92 -25.06 -11.35 -29.18
C ASN A 92 -24.15 -12.26 -28.34
N SER A 93 -22.88 -12.28 -28.67
CA SER A 93 -21.90 -13.16 -28.06
C SER A 93 -20.59 -12.42 -27.69
N LYS A 94 -19.90 -12.93 -26.68
CA LYS A 94 -18.55 -12.43 -26.33
C LYS A 94 -17.52 -13.00 -27.29
N LEU A 95 -16.57 -12.15 -27.70
CA LEU A 95 -15.43 -12.57 -28.50
C LEU A 95 -14.32 -13.15 -27.63
N ASN A 96 -13.55 -14.07 -28.21
CA ASN A 96 -12.30 -14.52 -27.63
C ASN A 96 -11.25 -13.43 -27.77
N ILE A 97 -10.85 -12.85 -26.63
CA ILE A 97 -9.83 -11.81 -26.57
C ILE A 97 -8.70 -12.23 -25.63
N ASN A 98 -7.51 -11.72 -25.91
CA ASN A 98 -6.36 -11.77 -25.03
C ASN A 98 -5.99 -10.34 -24.62
N VAL A 99 -6.02 -10.03 -23.33
CA VAL A 99 -5.72 -8.72 -22.79
C VAL A 99 -4.31 -8.75 -22.20
N SER A 100 -3.45 -7.81 -22.59
CA SER A 100 -2.12 -7.69 -22.01
C SER A 100 -2.17 -7.27 -20.54
N ASP A 101 -1.09 -7.52 -19.81
CA ASP A 101 -0.89 -6.89 -18.52
C ASP A 101 -0.87 -5.37 -18.67
N LEU A 102 -1.33 -4.66 -17.62
CA LEU A 102 -1.31 -3.20 -17.60
C LEU A 102 0.13 -2.69 -17.45
N ILE A 103 0.57 -1.90 -18.42
CA ILE A 103 1.92 -1.33 -18.47
C ILE A 103 1.86 0.17 -18.18
N PHE A 104 2.84 0.69 -17.43
CA PHE A 104 3.02 2.13 -17.22
C PHE A 104 4.16 2.62 -18.10
N GLU A 105 3.87 3.49 -19.10
CA GLU A 105 4.88 4.07 -20.00
C GLU A 105 5.87 4.99 -19.24
N LYS A 106 5.44 5.52 -18.10
CA LYS A 106 6.29 6.21 -17.13
C LYS A 106 6.43 5.33 -15.91
N PRO A 107 7.64 4.89 -15.56
CA PRO A 107 7.82 4.11 -14.34
C PRO A 107 7.25 4.91 -13.17
N ILE A 108 6.39 4.27 -12.38
CA ILE A 108 5.92 4.83 -11.11
C ILE A 108 7.20 5.07 -10.31
N LYS A 109 7.55 6.34 -10.09
CA LYS A 109 8.64 6.66 -9.16
C LYS A 109 8.17 6.16 -7.80
N LYS A 110 8.63 4.97 -7.40
CA LYS A 110 8.60 4.58 -5.99
C LYS A 110 9.39 5.67 -5.28
N LYS A 111 8.75 6.41 -4.38
CA LYS A 111 9.49 7.31 -3.50
C LYS A 111 10.51 6.43 -2.80
N THR A 112 11.78 6.69 -3.04
CA THR A 112 12.85 6.01 -2.33
C THR A 112 12.84 6.51 -0.89
N TYR A 113 13.39 5.72 0.03
CA TYR A 113 13.59 6.15 1.41
C TYR A 113 14.30 7.52 1.52
N GLU A 114 15.14 7.86 0.56
CA GLU A 114 15.84 9.16 0.49
C GLU A 114 14.91 10.34 0.20
N ASP A 115 13.89 10.17 -0.63
CA ASP A 115 12.89 11.21 -0.92
C ASP A 115 12.00 11.51 0.32
N LEU A 116 11.91 10.58 1.26
CA LEU A 116 11.15 10.72 2.51
C LEU A 116 11.98 11.36 3.63
N LYS A 117 13.31 11.24 3.59
CA LYS A 117 14.22 11.81 4.61
C LYS A 117 14.23 13.35 4.66
N THR A 118 13.75 14.02 3.61
CA THR A 118 13.76 15.50 3.51
C THR A 118 12.58 16.19 4.19
N LYS A 119 11.63 15.44 4.75
CA LYS A 119 10.51 15.98 5.54
C LYS A 119 10.53 15.32 6.92
N ASN A 120 9.97 15.99 7.92
CA ASN A 120 9.69 15.42 9.25
C ASN A 120 8.70 14.25 9.14
N PHE A 121 9.09 13.24 8.36
CA PHE A 121 8.27 12.06 8.07
C PHE A 121 8.44 11.06 9.21
N ILE A 122 7.33 10.66 9.76
CA ILE A 122 7.27 9.63 10.79
C ILE A 122 6.98 8.31 10.08
N PRO A 123 7.91 7.35 10.08
CA PRO A 123 7.77 6.10 9.33
C PRO A 123 6.90 5.05 10.06
N ILE A 124 5.98 5.46 10.89
CA ILE A 124 5.08 4.59 11.65
C ILE A 124 3.69 4.66 11.03
N ILE A 125 3.11 3.51 10.75
CA ILE A 125 1.78 3.38 10.13
C ILE A 125 0.92 2.43 10.98
N PRO A 126 -0.24 2.90 11.46
CA PRO A 126 -0.76 4.28 11.42
C PRO A 126 0.14 5.27 12.14
N GLU A 127 0.01 6.57 11.83
CA GLU A 127 0.75 7.63 12.51
C GLU A 127 0.35 7.69 13.98
N PRO A 128 1.31 7.68 14.94
CA PRO A 128 1.03 7.74 16.37
C PRO A 128 0.34 9.05 16.76
N GLU A 129 -0.42 9.01 17.87
CA GLU A 129 -1.11 10.17 18.39
C GLU A 129 -0.16 11.34 18.69
N LYS A 130 1.00 11.03 19.29
CA LYS A 130 2.03 12.03 19.58
C LYS A 130 3.43 11.44 19.39
N ILE A 131 4.29 12.19 18.73
CA ILE A 131 5.71 11.88 18.62
C ILE A 131 6.54 13.13 18.85
N HIS A 132 7.62 12.98 19.60
CA HIS A 132 8.55 14.05 19.88
C HIS A 132 9.95 13.59 19.48
N LEU A 133 10.47 14.10 18.36
CA LEU A 133 11.80 13.79 17.86
C LEU A 133 12.80 14.78 18.45
N GLN A 134 13.93 14.27 18.93
CA GLN A 134 15.10 15.08 19.28
C GLN A 134 16.07 15.09 18.09
N ASN A 135 16.92 16.13 17.99
CA ASN A 135 17.95 16.22 16.95
C ASN A 135 19.16 15.34 17.26
N GLU A 136 18.93 14.19 17.87
CA GLU A 136 19.95 13.23 18.28
C GLU A 136 19.60 11.83 17.78
N PHE A 137 20.64 11.01 17.59
CA PHE A 137 20.51 9.64 17.12
C PHE A 137 21.35 8.71 17.97
N VAL A 138 20.87 7.48 18.13
CA VAL A 138 21.64 6.37 18.69
C VAL A 138 21.97 5.37 17.58
N ASN A 139 23.21 4.88 17.56
CA ASN A 139 23.65 3.89 16.57
C ASN A 139 23.53 2.47 17.16
N ILE A 140 22.70 1.64 16.54
CA ILE A 140 22.48 0.25 16.94
C ILE A 140 23.30 -0.66 16.05
N GLN A 141 24.37 -1.21 16.61
CA GLN A 141 25.25 -2.10 15.87
C GLN A 141 24.51 -3.36 15.41
N ASN A 142 24.63 -3.67 14.11
CA ASN A 142 24.06 -4.86 13.49
C ASN A 142 22.56 -5.06 13.77
N LYS A 143 21.81 -3.97 14.03
CA LYS A 143 20.38 -4.03 14.39
C LYS A 143 20.08 -5.11 15.44
N THR A 144 20.97 -5.27 16.41
CA THR A 144 20.83 -6.29 17.46
C THR A 144 20.29 -5.65 18.74
N PHE A 145 19.19 -6.18 19.24
CA PHE A 145 18.46 -5.69 20.40
C PHE A 145 18.36 -6.78 21.47
N ASN A 146 18.46 -6.38 22.72
CA ASN A 146 18.27 -7.26 23.87
C ASN A 146 16.89 -7.05 24.49
N LEU A 147 16.05 -8.09 24.42
CA LEU A 147 14.70 -8.11 25.02
C LEU A 147 14.67 -8.76 26.40
N ASN A 148 15.82 -9.16 26.91
CA ASN A 148 15.90 -9.88 28.19
C ASN A 148 15.00 -11.15 28.19
N THR A 149 14.05 -11.24 29.12
CA THR A 149 13.13 -12.37 29.27
C THR A 149 11.88 -12.31 28.37
N GLU A 150 11.72 -11.20 27.62
CA GLU A 150 10.50 -10.92 26.85
C GLU A 150 10.57 -11.40 25.39
N ILE A 151 11.46 -12.33 25.09
CA ILE A 151 11.73 -12.77 23.71
C ILE A 151 10.54 -13.47 23.05
N GLU A 152 9.63 -14.03 23.81
CA GLU A 152 8.45 -14.73 23.29
C GLU A 152 7.56 -13.85 22.41
N ILE A 153 7.53 -12.53 22.66
CA ILE A 153 6.72 -11.60 21.84
C ILE A 153 7.16 -11.57 20.38
N ILE A 154 8.40 -11.94 20.11
CA ILE A 154 8.99 -11.94 18.77
C ILE A 154 8.35 -13.00 17.87
N SER A 155 7.83 -14.08 18.41
CA SER A 155 7.17 -15.13 17.61
C SER A 155 6.05 -14.57 16.73
N ASN A 156 5.31 -13.57 17.23
CA ASN A 156 4.22 -12.92 16.50
C ASN A 156 4.70 -11.96 15.39
N LEU A 157 5.96 -11.57 15.42
CA LEU A 157 6.58 -10.65 14.47
C LEU A 157 7.58 -11.34 13.54
N GLN A 158 7.77 -12.67 13.66
CA GLN A 158 8.83 -13.41 12.96
C GLN A 158 8.82 -13.19 11.44
N ASN A 159 7.64 -13.16 10.83
CA ASN A 159 7.48 -12.97 9.39
C ASN A 159 7.90 -11.57 8.91
N ILE A 160 7.83 -10.58 9.78
CA ILE A 160 8.24 -9.19 9.49
C ILE A 160 9.73 -9.04 9.75
N ILE A 161 10.18 -9.48 10.91
CA ILE A 161 11.55 -9.34 11.40
C ILE A 161 12.55 -10.04 10.47
N SER A 162 12.22 -11.25 10.00
CA SER A 162 13.09 -12.03 9.10
C SER A 162 13.42 -11.33 7.78
N LYS A 163 12.58 -10.39 7.36
CA LYS A 163 12.78 -9.61 6.12
C LYS A 163 13.61 -8.35 6.33
N LEU A 164 13.81 -7.93 7.58
CA LEU A 164 14.40 -6.63 7.93
C LEU A 164 15.83 -6.73 8.48
N ASP A 165 16.35 -7.94 8.58
CA ASP A 165 17.67 -8.21 9.15
C ASP A 165 17.82 -7.63 10.58
N ILE A 166 16.73 -7.76 11.37
CA ILE A 166 16.68 -7.35 12.77
C ILE A 166 16.95 -8.58 13.63
N ASN A 167 17.86 -8.45 14.59
CA ASN A 167 18.21 -9.53 15.49
C ASN A 167 17.77 -9.18 16.93
N PHE A 168 16.85 -9.97 17.48
CA PHE A 168 16.43 -9.88 18.87
C PHE A 168 17.03 -11.05 19.67
N THR A 169 17.64 -10.71 20.78
CA THR A 169 18.34 -11.68 21.67
C THR A 169 17.90 -11.54 23.12
N SER A 170 18.27 -12.48 23.95
CA SER A 170 18.05 -12.45 25.41
C SER A 170 19.24 -11.89 26.22
N GLU A 171 20.42 -11.77 25.60
CA GLU A 171 21.64 -11.48 26.35
C GLU A 171 22.44 -10.29 25.83
N LYS A 172 22.48 -10.10 24.52
CA LYS A 172 23.35 -9.10 23.88
C LYS A 172 22.53 -8.11 23.05
N GLY A 173 23.08 -6.94 22.81
CA GLY A 173 22.49 -5.92 21.97
C GLY A 173 21.98 -4.71 22.73
N PHE A 174 21.36 -3.81 22.01
CA PHE A 174 20.81 -2.58 22.59
C PHE A 174 19.59 -2.90 23.44
N PRO A 175 19.54 -2.50 24.73
CA PRO A 175 18.53 -2.98 25.65
C PRO A 175 17.13 -2.39 25.35
N ILE A 176 16.12 -3.25 25.39
CA ILE A 176 14.70 -2.87 25.35
C ILE A 176 14.06 -3.35 26.64
N PHE A 177 13.46 -2.42 27.37
CA PHE A 177 12.73 -2.69 28.60
C PHE A 177 11.24 -2.54 28.40
N PHE A 178 10.48 -3.52 28.89
CA PHE A 178 9.04 -3.48 28.92
C PHE A 178 8.57 -3.22 30.35
N LYS A 179 7.76 -2.19 30.53
CA LYS A 179 7.25 -1.80 31.84
C LYS A 179 5.72 -1.74 31.82
N LYS A 180 5.10 -2.62 32.62
CA LYS A 180 3.66 -2.58 32.79
C LYS A 180 3.28 -1.33 33.59
N ASP A 181 2.22 -0.63 33.15
CA ASP A 181 1.64 0.55 33.78
C ASP A 181 0.13 0.49 33.68
N ASP A 182 -0.52 0.19 34.78
CA ASP A 182 -1.96 -0.01 34.86
C ASP A 182 -2.76 1.31 34.70
N GLN A 183 -2.10 2.46 34.63
CA GLN A 183 -2.74 3.75 34.34
C GLN A 183 -3.04 3.93 32.85
N PHE A 184 -2.43 3.14 31.98
CA PHE A 184 -2.67 3.21 30.54
C PHE A 184 -3.97 2.50 30.17
N LEU A 185 -4.61 3.00 29.11
CA LEU A 185 -5.77 2.35 28.51
C LEU A 185 -5.34 1.04 27.82
N ASN A 186 -6.32 0.21 27.49
CA ASN A 186 -6.07 -0.98 26.69
C ASN A 186 -5.45 -0.60 25.35
N ASP A 187 -4.42 -1.36 24.94
CA ASP A 187 -3.68 -1.19 23.69
C ASP A 187 -2.89 0.13 23.59
N GLN A 188 -2.91 0.97 24.60
CA GLN A 188 -2.09 2.16 24.69
C GLN A 188 -0.65 1.78 25.02
N TYR A 189 0.29 2.54 24.43
CA TYR A 189 1.69 2.44 24.79
C TYR A 189 2.37 3.81 24.81
N PHE A 190 3.46 3.88 25.56
CA PHE A 190 4.45 4.96 25.50
C PHE A 190 5.81 4.33 25.25
N MET A 191 6.53 4.82 24.24
CA MET A 191 7.88 4.38 23.93
C MET A 191 8.84 5.56 24.03
N GLN A 192 9.97 5.31 24.69
CA GLN A 192 11.08 6.26 24.78
C GLN A 192 12.34 5.60 24.24
N ILE A 193 13.01 6.25 23.30
CA ILE A 193 14.33 5.87 22.77
C ILE A 193 15.34 6.89 23.29
N THR A 194 16.31 6.42 24.03
CA THR A 194 17.43 7.21 24.57
C THR A 194 18.75 6.76 23.92
N LYS A 195 19.87 7.33 24.35
CA LYS A 195 21.21 6.85 23.93
C LYS A 195 21.59 5.49 24.51
N ASP A 196 20.94 5.09 25.61
CA ASP A 196 21.34 3.93 26.40
C ASP A 196 20.37 2.76 26.29
N ASN A 197 19.08 3.04 26.04
CA ASN A 197 18.04 2.02 26.01
C ASN A 197 16.77 2.48 25.28
N ILE A 198 15.87 1.53 25.09
CA ILE A 198 14.49 1.74 24.67
C ILE A 198 13.58 1.26 25.82
N GLU A 199 12.67 2.10 26.27
CA GLU A 199 11.63 1.72 27.23
C GLU A 199 10.25 1.74 26.57
N ILE A 200 9.48 0.65 26.70
CA ILE A 200 8.08 0.56 26.24
C ILE A 200 7.20 0.34 27.47
N LYS A 201 6.40 1.37 27.80
CA LYS A 201 5.36 1.28 28.85
C LYS A 201 4.03 0.89 28.23
N TYR A 202 3.28 0.03 28.87
CA TYR A 202 2.03 -0.53 28.36
C TYR A 202 1.15 -1.03 29.51
N ASN A 203 -0.15 -1.17 29.25
CA ASN A 203 -1.07 -1.81 30.20
C ASN A 203 -1.26 -3.30 29.89
N ASN A 204 -1.61 -3.62 28.64
CA ASN A 204 -1.93 -4.97 28.21
C ASN A 204 -1.00 -5.47 27.08
N TYR A 205 -1.18 -6.73 26.68
CA TYR A 205 -0.38 -7.34 25.63
C TYR A 205 -0.45 -6.56 24.29
N GLY A 206 -1.62 -6.00 23.94
CA GLY A 206 -1.78 -5.22 22.72
C GLY A 206 -0.90 -3.98 22.71
N GLY A 207 -0.90 -3.19 23.79
CA GLY A 207 -0.02 -2.01 23.91
C GLY A 207 1.47 -2.36 23.81
N LYS A 208 1.88 -3.47 24.45
CA LYS A 208 3.23 -4.00 24.34
C LYS A 208 3.62 -4.36 22.90
N LEU A 209 2.72 -5.08 22.20
CA LEU A 209 2.93 -5.48 20.81
C LEU A 209 2.98 -4.28 19.86
N TYR A 210 2.06 -3.32 20.00
CA TYR A 210 2.03 -2.14 19.12
C TYR A 210 3.24 -1.24 19.32
N GLY A 211 3.71 -1.08 20.55
CA GLY A 211 4.97 -0.38 20.82
C GLY A 211 6.16 -1.03 20.10
N LEU A 212 6.23 -2.36 20.13
CA LEU A 212 7.28 -3.09 19.43
C LEU A 212 7.15 -3.00 17.90
N ILE A 213 5.94 -3.05 17.35
CA ILE A 213 5.70 -2.84 15.91
C ILE A 213 6.15 -1.46 15.48
N SER A 214 5.85 -0.43 16.26
CA SER A 214 6.30 0.94 15.97
C SER A 214 7.82 1.07 15.99
N LEU A 215 8.49 0.38 16.90
CA LEU A 215 9.94 0.29 16.92
C LEU A 215 10.49 -0.40 15.65
N VAL A 216 9.85 -1.50 15.21
CA VAL A 216 10.23 -2.21 13.98
C VAL A 216 10.10 -1.29 12.75
N HIS A 217 9.04 -0.48 12.67
CA HIS A 217 8.90 0.52 11.61
C HIS A 217 10.01 1.58 11.63
N LEU A 218 10.40 2.04 12.83
CA LEU A 218 11.54 2.96 12.95
C LEU A 218 12.85 2.33 12.52
N ILE A 219 13.09 1.06 12.88
CA ILE A 219 14.32 0.33 12.51
C ILE A 219 14.35 0.10 11.00
N ASP A 220 13.22 -0.29 10.38
CA ASP A 220 13.13 -0.48 8.93
C ASP A 220 13.50 0.80 8.18
N PHE A 221 13.02 1.94 8.64
CA PHE A 221 13.28 3.23 8.01
C PHE A 221 14.68 3.78 8.30
N HIS A 222 15.08 3.83 9.56
CA HIS A 222 16.31 4.48 10.02
C HIS A 222 17.53 3.55 10.00
N GLN A 223 17.28 2.26 9.78
CA GLN A 223 18.32 1.23 9.78
C GLN A 223 19.06 1.17 11.13
N THR A 224 20.35 1.46 11.14
CA THR A 224 21.19 1.43 12.35
C THR A 224 21.17 2.72 13.15
N LYS A 225 20.65 3.83 12.63
CA LYS A 225 20.62 5.14 13.31
C LYS A 225 19.20 5.47 13.74
N LEU A 226 18.81 5.06 14.95
CA LEU A 226 17.49 5.41 15.47
C LEU A 226 17.47 6.83 16.05
N PRO A 227 16.39 7.60 15.83
CA PRO A 227 16.22 8.91 16.46
C PRO A 227 15.97 8.75 17.95
N VAL A 228 16.59 9.62 18.76
CA VAL A 228 16.19 9.79 20.15
C VAL A 228 14.82 10.46 20.17
N CYS A 229 13.81 9.80 20.74
CA CYS A 229 12.43 10.27 20.66
C CYS A 229 11.54 9.73 21.78
N THR A 230 10.37 10.33 21.92
CA THR A 230 9.24 9.75 22.67
C THR A 230 8.06 9.60 21.75
N ILE A 231 7.33 8.50 21.90
CA ILE A 231 6.11 8.18 21.15
C ILE A 231 5.03 7.81 22.15
N HIS A 232 3.87 8.43 21.99
CA HIS A 232 2.68 8.09 22.74
C HIS A 232 1.58 7.77 21.73
N ASP A 233 0.99 6.62 21.87
CA ASP A 233 -0.08 6.19 20.98
C ASP A 233 -1.19 5.46 21.72
N ASN A 234 -2.41 5.72 21.27
CA ASN A 234 -3.63 5.11 21.79
C ASN A 234 -4.60 4.87 20.63
N PRO A 235 -5.13 3.67 20.48
CA PRO A 235 -6.08 3.38 19.42
C PRO A 235 -7.33 4.26 19.53
N LYS A 236 -7.70 4.93 18.43
CA LYS A 236 -8.94 5.74 18.36
C LYS A 236 -10.22 4.91 18.46
N TYR A 237 -10.15 3.65 18.05
CA TYR A 237 -11.30 2.73 18.02
C TYR A 237 -10.97 1.48 18.81
N GLN A 238 -11.86 1.07 19.72
CA GLN A 238 -11.71 -0.16 20.51
C GLN A 238 -11.81 -1.41 19.62
N TRP A 239 -12.72 -1.39 18.65
CA TRP A 239 -12.90 -2.48 17.71
C TRP A 239 -12.20 -2.17 16.39
N ARG A 240 -11.28 -3.05 15.98
CA ARG A 240 -10.50 -2.96 14.75
C ARG A 240 -10.46 -4.34 14.12
N GLY A 241 -10.65 -4.41 12.82
CA GLY A 241 -10.64 -5.66 12.09
C GLY A 241 -10.53 -5.46 10.59
N MET A 242 -10.22 -6.53 9.91
CA MET A 242 -10.22 -6.62 8.46
C MET A 242 -11.18 -7.73 8.04
N HIS A 243 -12.04 -7.43 7.08
CA HIS A 243 -12.85 -8.44 6.41
C HIS A 243 -12.19 -8.81 5.08
N LEU A 244 -11.82 -10.07 4.93
CA LEU A 244 -11.26 -10.61 3.69
C LEU A 244 -12.30 -11.56 3.07
N ASP A 245 -12.87 -11.16 1.92
CA ASP A 245 -13.75 -12.02 1.12
C ASP A 245 -12.90 -12.84 0.14
N CYS A 246 -12.77 -14.13 0.41
CA CYS A 246 -12.05 -15.09 -0.45
C CYS A 246 -13.01 -15.93 -1.34
N ALA A 247 -14.31 -15.60 -1.38
CA ALA A 247 -15.31 -16.43 -2.04
C ALA A 247 -15.42 -16.17 -3.56
N ARG A 248 -14.73 -15.18 -4.09
CA ARG A 248 -14.76 -14.81 -5.51
C ARG A 248 -13.37 -14.98 -6.13
N GLN A 249 -12.98 -16.22 -6.38
CA GLN A 249 -11.86 -16.54 -7.27
C GLN A 249 -12.37 -16.87 -8.67
#